data_ed2313c821c2bd1777bbce3cab7622db
#
_entry.id   ed2313c821c2bd1777bbce3cab7622db
#
_cell.length_a   1.000
_cell.length_b   1.000
_cell.length_c   1.000
_cell.angle_alpha   90.00
_cell.angle_beta   90.00
_cell.angle_gamma   90.00
#
_symmetry.space_group_name_H-M   'P 1'
#
loop_
_entity.id
_entity.type
_entity.pdbx_description
1 polymer ?
#
loop_
_entity_poly.entity_id
_entity_poly.type
_entity_poly.pdbx_seq_one_letter_code
_entity_poly.pdbx_strand_id
1 'polypeptide(L)'
;MNTRIVTFLIALTAAMPGRATEATVMEPVALIASPPIQWEGKKHGTIDAKKIGGPLSIRLESCTGIIISACELNSVELIGCKDVTIRNCWIHDSARIAAEMGGCSRVTVEGCRIENVVSGVYAVDSQGIQVVGNFVRNVKGPFPRGQMAQFDTVTGTGNAVRDNYAINERGKSLAEDVINIFKSRGTAESPILIENNYLMGDPTEGSTDKSASGSGIMLGDFGGAHILCRKNVILSAGQVGLGVAGGTFIRVEDNLILGRKSNVSNTGLYVWNQSKLPSDHVTVVRNRVSWVNKDGEETSWWDGGGVQQLVQGENHFADVTLPDAVPAPPSRAPLPPKPWASVDAGGKAVVRLPWKVE
;
A
#
# COMPACT_ATOMS: atom_id res chain seq x y z
N MET A 1 28.22 -56.87 33.84
CA MET A 1 27.87 -55.46 33.64
C MET A 1 27.98 -55.20 32.19
N ASN A 2 26.83 -55.25 31.49
CA ASN A 2 26.79 -55.04 30.05
C ASN A 2 26.20 -53.65 29.76
N THR A 3 27.01 -52.73 29.28
CA THR A 3 26.60 -51.39 28.86
C THR A 3 26.17 -51.46 27.39
N ARG A 4 24.88 -51.27 27.12
CA ARG A 4 24.34 -51.14 25.77
C ARG A 4 24.49 -49.69 25.31
N ILE A 5 25.26 -49.48 24.24
CA ILE A 5 25.36 -48.23 23.51
C ILE A 5 24.18 -48.19 22.55
N VAL A 6 23.29 -47.19 22.72
CA VAL A 6 22.21 -46.91 21.76
C VAL A 6 22.71 -45.85 20.80
N THR A 7 22.95 -46.27 19.58
CA THR A 7 23.30 -45.35 18.46
C THR A 7 22.04 -44.75 17.88
N PHE A 8 21.88 -43.45 18.03
CA PHE A 8 20.83 -42.70 17.32
C PHE A 8 21.29 -42.41 15.89
N LEU A 9 20.61 -43.01 14.92
CA LEU A 9 20.77 -42.68 13.51
C LEU A 9 19.92 -41.43 13.24
N ILE A 10 20.57 -40.29 13.01
CA ILE A 10 19.90 -39.09 12.49
C ILE A 10 19.83 -39.25 10.97
N ALA A 11 18.64 -39.50 10.46
CA ALA A 11 18.38 -39.44 9.02
C ALA A 11 18.36 -38.00 8.59
N LEU A 12 19.41 -37.57 7.89
CA LEU A 12 19.46 -36.32 7.19
C LEU A 12 18.61 -36.46 5.90
N THR A 13 17.37 -35.99 5.92
CA THR A 13 16.60 -35.84 4.70
C THR A 13 17.14 -34.62 3.94
N ALA A 14 17.90 -34.88 2.88
CA ALA A 14 18.31 -33.86 1.95
C ALA A 14 17.06 -33.27 1.27
N ALA A 15 16.74 -32.01 1.54
CA ALA A 15 15.75 -31.28 0.78
C ALA A 15 16.23 -31.14 -0.65
N MET A 16 15.49 -31.72 -1.58
CA MET A 16 15.75 -31.52 -3.01
C MET A 16 15.55 -30.02 -3.35
N PRO A 17 16.45 -29.42 -4.13
CA PRO A 17 16.24 -28.06 -4.59
C PRO A 17 14.99 -28.02 -5.48
N GLY A 18 13.97 -27.27 -5.04
CA GLY A 18 12.79 -27.02 -5.83
C GLY A 18 13.19 -26.48 -7.20
N ARG A 19 12.70 -27.13 -8.24
CA ARG A 19 12.81 -26.64 -9.63
C ARG A 19 12.32 -25.19 -9.67
N ALA A 20 13.22 -24.26 -9.92
CA ALA A 20 12.85 -22.91 -10.28
C ALA A 20 11.93 -23.01 -11.52
N THR A 21 10.67 -22.67 -11.33
CA THR A 21 9.76 -22.53 -12.47
C THR A 21 10.32 -21.43 -13.36
N GLU A 22 10.69 -21.78 -14.58
CA GLU A 22 11.14 -20.85 -15.61
C GLU A 22 10.10 -19.72 -15.71
N ALA A 23 10.56 -18.49 -15.46
CA ALA A 23 9.73 -17.33 -15.65
C ALA A 23 9.30 -17.29 -17.12
N THR A 24 8.02 -17.36 -17.38
CA THR A 24 7.49 -17.24 -18.74
C THR A 24 7.89 -15.88 -19.27
N VAL A 25 8.76 -15.86 -20.27
CA VAL A 25 9.14 -14.64 -20.99
C VAL A 25 7.93 -14.26 -21.84
N MET A 26 7.26 -13.19 -21.48
CA MET A 26 6.21 -12.63 -22.32
C MET A 26 6.86 -11.73 -23.38
N GLU A 27 6.47 -11.90 -24.63
CA GLU A 27 6.85 -10.98 -25.70
C GLU A 27 6.41 -9.56 -25.38
N PRO A 28 7.20 -8.53 -25.74
CA PRO A 28 6.81 -7.16 -25.53
C PRO A 28 5.54 -6.85 -26.30
N VAL A 29 4.50 -6.48 -25.59
CA VAL A 29 3.29 -5.96 -26.22
C VAL A 29 3.63 -4.59 -26.77
N ALA A 30 3.59 -4.44 -28.08
CA ALA A 30 3.72 -3.12 -28.71
C ALA A 30 2.50 -2.27 -28.34
N LEU A 31 2.74 -1.14 -27.66
CA LEU A 31 1.67 -0.24 -27.29
C LEU A 31 1.14 0.50 -28.51
N ILE A 32 -0.16 0.51 -28.66
CA ILE A 32 -0.85 1.28 -29.69
C ILE A 32 -1.19 2.65 -29.15
N ALA A 33 -0.69 3.72 -29.80
CA ALA A 33 -1.06 5.08 -29.44
C ALA A 33 -2.59 5.27 -29.58
N SER A 34 -3.18 5.94 -28.61
CA SER A 34 -4.62 6.19 -28.56
C SER A 34 -4.89 7.58 -27.98
N PRO A 35 -5.89 8.31 -28.49
CA PRO A 35 -6.40 9.48 -27.80
C PRO A 35 -7.02 9.08 -26.46
N PRO A 36 -7.31 10.06 -25.58
CA PRO A 36 -8.07 9.82 -24.35
C PRO A 36 -9.37 9.06 -24.62
N ILE A 37 -9.69 8.14 -23.72
CA ILE A 37 -10.88 7.28 -23.84
C ILE A 37 -11.93 7.74 -22.84
N GLN A 38 -13.14 8.00 -23.32
CA GLN A 38 -14.29 8.31 -22.49
C GLN A 38 -15.43 7.36 -22.83
N TRP A 39 -15.89 6.59 -21.85
CA TRP A 39 -17.04 5.70 -22.00
C TRP A 39 -18.09 6.01 -20.95
N GLU A 40 -19.34 5.98 -21.36
CA GLU A 40 -20.51 6.11 -20.49
C GLU A 40 -21.46 4.92 -20.70
N GLY A 41 -21.97 4.36 -19.61
CA GLY A 41 -22.95 3.28 -19.61
C GLY A 41 -22.50 1.98 -20.29
N LYS A 42 -21.22 1.85 -20.62
CA LYS A 42 -20.72 0.69 -21.36
C LYS A 42 -20.72 -0.56 -20.48
N LYS A 43 -21.26 -1.64 -21.04
CA LYS A 43 -21.25 -2.96 -20.45
C LYS A 43 -20.23 -3.84 -21.17
N HIS A 44 -19.33 -4.42 -20.39
CA HIS A 44 -18.25 -5.30 -20.83
C HIS A 44 -17.33 -4.65 -21.90
N GLY A 45 -16.07 -4.65 -21.64
CA GLY A 45 -15.10 -4.11 -22.57
C GLY A 45 -13.67 -4.20 -22.05
N THR A 46 -12.75 -4.14 -22.98
CA THR A 46 -11.31 -4.17 -22.66
C THR A 46 -10.62 -3.00 -23.32
N ILE A 47 -9.77 -2.32 -22.56
CA ILE A 47 -8.80 -1.34 -23.00
C ILE A 47 -7.44 -1.97 -22.74
N ASP A 48 -6.76 -2.42 -23.76
CA ASP A 48 -5.55 -3.22 -23.63
C ASP A 48 -4.43 -2.70 -24.52
N ALA A 49 -3.20 -2.81 -24.03
CA ALA A 49 -1.99 -2.47 -24.75
C ALA A 49 -2.01 -1.07 -25.41
N LYS A 50 -2.52 -0.07 -24.71
CA LYS A 50 -2.61 1.31 -25.21
C LYS A 50 -1.60 2.22 -24.54
N LYS A 51 -1.05 3.16 -25.33
CA LYS A 51 -0.37 4.35 -24.81
C LYS A 51 -1.33 5.53 -24.97
N ILE A 52 -1.86 6.01 -23.85
CA ILE A 52 -2.90 7.04 -23.82
C ILE A 52 -2.37 8.25 -23.07
N GLY A 53 -1.99 9.27 -23.80
CA GLY A 53 -1.53 10.55 -23.24
C GLY A 53 -2.68 11.44 -22.78
N GLY A 54 -2.29 12.61 -22.28
CA GLY A 54 -3.22 13.65 -21.80
C GLY A 54 -3.43 13.59 -20.28
N PRO A 55 -3.85 14.70 -19.67
CA PRO A 55 -3.95 14.81 -18.21
C PRO A 55 -4.95 13.81 -17.60
N LEU A 56 -5.98 13.42 -18.34
CA LEU A 56 -6.93 12.37 -18.02
C LEU A 56 -6.97 11.38 -19.19
N SER A 57 -6.31 10.25 -19.03
CA SER A 57 -6.18 9.25 -20.09
C SER A 57 -7.48 8.45 -20.31
N ILE A 58 -8.15 8.06 -19.22
CA ILE A 58 -9.37 7.25 -19.28
C ILE A 58 -10.39 7.82 -18.29
N ARG A 59 -11.61 8.07 -18.78
CA ARG A 59 -12.79 8.37 -17.97
C ARG A 59 -13.88 7.35 -18.26
N LEU A 60 -14.33 6.67 -17.23
CA LEU A 60 -15.47 5.75 -17.31
C LEU A 60 -16.57 6.24 -16.37
N GLU A 61 -17.79 6.34 -16.89
CA GLU A 61 -18.97 6.74 -16.13
C GLU A 61 -20.07 5.69 -16.26
N SER A 62 -20.62 5.21 -15.15
CA SER A 62 -21.69 4.22 -15.11
C SER A 62 -21.39 2.94 -15.90
N CYS A 63 -20.11 2.60 -16.07
CA CYS A 63 -19.67 1.41 -16.82
C CYS A 63 -19.64 0.16 -15.94
N THR A 64 -19.78 -1.01 -16.57
CA THR A 64 -19.77 -2.30 -15.85
C THR A 64 -18.94 -3.34 -16.59
N GLY A 65 -18.11 -4.12 -15.87
CA GLY A 65 -17.35 -5.24 -16.43
C GLY A 65 -16.25 -4.79 -17.38
N ILE A 66 -15.49 -3.77 -17.00
CA ILE A 66 -14.41 -3.20 -17.84
C ILE A 66 -13.05 -3.68 -17.33
N ILE A 67 -12.19 -4.07 -18.26
CA ILE A 67 -10.78 -4.38 -17.99
C ILE A 67 -9.90 -3.34 -18.68
N ILE A 68 -9.02 -2.72 -17.90
CA ILE A 68 -7.95 -1.84 -18.39
C ILE A 68 -6.64 -2.57 -18.09
N SER A 69 -5.90 -2.98 -19.12
CA SER A 69 -4.72 -3.81 -18.92
C SER A 69 -3.55 -3.39 -19.81
N ALA A 70 -2.33 -3.60 -19.30
CA ALA A 70 -1.08 -3.38 -20.02
C ALA A 70 -0.97 -2.01 -20.70
N CYS A 71 -1.55 -0.96 -20.12
CA CYS A 71 -1.56 0.38 -20.69
C CYS A 71 -0.52 1.31 -20.07
N GLU A 72 -0.03 2.26 -20.86
CA GLU A 72 0.71 3.44 -20.39
C GLU A 72 -0.25 4.63 -20.31
N LEU A 73 -0.39 5.21 -19.10
CA LEU A 73 -1.44 6.17 -18.78
C LEU A 73 -0.89 7.32 -17.92
N ASN A 74 -1.59 8.44 -17.89
CA ASN A 74 -1.36 9.48 -16.88
C ASN A 74 -2.38 9.40 -15.73
N SER A 75 -3.66 9.11 -16.01
CA SER A 75 -4.67 8.93 -14.97
C SER A 75 -5.91 8.18 -15.48
N VAL A 76 -6.65 7.59 -14.54
CA VAL A 76 -7.94 6.94 -14.76
C VAL A 76 -8.96 7.51 -13.77
N GLU A 77 -10.13 7.88 -14.25
CA GLU A 77 -11.26 8.33 -13.44
C GLU A 77 -12.47 7.41 -13.67
N LEU A 78 -13.04 6.91 -12.56
CA LEU A 78 -14.19 6.03 -12.56
C LEU A 78 -15.33 6.67 -11.75
N ILE A 79 -16.51 6.82 -12.33
CA ILE A 79 -17.68 7.41 -11.67
C ILE A 79 -18.84 6.42 -11.75
N GLY A 80 -19.36 5.97 -10.61
CA GLY A 80 -20.50 5.05 -10.55
C GLY A 80 -20.27 3.73 -11.28
N CYS A 81 -19.02 3.30 -11.44
CA CYS A 81 -18.66 2.10 -12.17
C CYS A 81 -18.75 0.83 -11.31
N LYS A 82 -18.90 -0.31 -11.97
CA LYS A 82 -19.02 -1.60 -11.31
C LYS A 82 -18.20 -2.67 -12.04
N ASP A 83 -17.57 -3.58 -11.26
CA ASP A 83 -16.79 -4.69 -11.82
C ASP A 83 -15.69 -4.20 -12.79
N VAL A 84 -14.84 -3.27 -12.31
CA VAL A 84 -13.74 -2.73 -13.12
C VAL A 84 -12.41 -3.26 -12.59
N THR A 85 -11.56 -3.71 -13.51
CA THR A 85 -10.18 -4.11 -13.18
C THR A 85 -9.18 -3.25 -13.94
N ILE A 86 -8.27 -2.60 -13.21
CA ILE A 86 -7.10 -1.89 -13.75
C ILE A 86 -5.89 -2.73 -13.38
N ARG A 87 -5.21 -3.31 -14.37
CA ARG A 87 -4.11 -4.23 -14.08
C ARG A 87 -2.91 -4.08 -14.98
N ASN A 88 -1.73 -4.30 -14.41
CA ASN A 88 -0.47 -4.30 -15.14
C ASN A 88 -0.25 -3.03 -15.98
N CYS A 89 -0.78 -1.90 -15.53
CA CYS A 89 -0.62 -0.61 -16.19
C CYS A 89 0.57 0.16 -15.62
N TRP A 90 1.16 1.01 -16.44
CA TRP A 90 2.08 2.04 -15.98
C TRP A 90 1.37 3.39 -16.00
N ILE A 91 1.13 3.93 -14.81
CA ILE A 91 0.43 5.20 -14.62
C ILE A 91 1.43 6.18 -14.04
N HIS A 92 1.75 7.25 -14.79
CA HIS A 92 2.88 8.06 -14.37
C HIS A 92 2.84 9.51 -14.84
N ASP A 93 3.73 10.31 -14.20
CA ASP A 93 4.01 11.71 -14.53
C ASP A 93 2.74 12.55 -14.70
N SER A 94 1.86 12.45 -13.70
CA SER A 94 0.56 13.12 -13.71
C SER A 94 0.45 14.18 -12.62
N ALA A 95 -0.22 15.29 -12.95
CA ALA A 95 -0.69 16.26 -11.98
C ALA A 95 -2.07 15.87 -11.38
N ARG A 96 -2.51 14.63 -11.59
CA ARG A 96 -3.77 14.07 -11.08
C ARG A 96 -3.49 12.82 -10.23
N ILE A 97 -4.54 12.30 -9.63
CA ILE A 97 -4.57 10.99 -8.99
C ILE A 97 -4.43 9.92 -10.09
N ALA A 98 -3.64 8.88 -9.85
CA ALA A 98 -3.43 7.84 -10.85
C ALA A 98 -4.70 7.04 -11.15
N ALA A 99 -5.42 6.61 -10.10
CA ALA A 99 -6.73 5.97 -10.23
C ALA A 99 -7.68 6.56 -9.20
N GLU A 100 -8.61 7.37 -9.66
CA GLU A 100 -9.64 8.03 -8.86
C GLU A 100 -10.99 7.38 -9.12
N MET A 101 -11.74 7.08 -8.04
CA MET A 101 -13.04 6.42 -8.16
C MET A 101 -14.04 6.95 -7.15
N GLY A 102 -15.24 7.29 -7.64
CA GLY A 102 -16.35 7.77 -6.83
C GLY A 102 -17.63 6.98 -7.07
N GLY A 103 -18.32 6.56 -6.00
CA GLY A 103 -19.56 5.80 -6.07
C GLY A 103 -19.43 4.44 -6.77
N CYS A 104 -18.25 3.84 -6.75
CA CYS A 104 -17.94 2.61 -7.46
C CYS A 104 -18.15 1.35 -6.62
N SER A 105 -18.32 0.22 -7.29
CA SER A 105 -18.38 -1.06 -6.60
C SER A 105 -17.59 -2.16 -7.29
N ARG A 106 -16.86 -2.97 -6.50
CA ARG A 106 -15.98 -4.06 -6.96
C ARG A 106 -14.99 -3.59 -8.04
N VAL A 107 -14.09 -2.68 -7.60
CA VAL A 107 -12.98 -2.20 -8.43
C VAL A 107 -11.67 -2.77 -7.90
N THR A 108 -10.87 -3.31 -8.79
CA THR A 108 -9.54 -3.82 -8.48
C THR A 108 -8.48 -3.01 -9.23
N VAL A 109 -7.47 -2.54 -8.50
CA VAL A 109 -6.24 -1.96 -9.05
C VAL A 109 -5.10 -2.89 -8.66
N GLU A 110 -4.55 -3.63 -9.61
CA GLU A 110 -3.60 -4.70 -9.31
C GLU A 110 -2.36 -4.72 -10.22
N GLY A 111 -1.21 -5.03 -9.64
CA GLY A 111 0.03 -5.21 -10.38
C GLY A 111 0.45 -3.98 -11.20
N CYS A 112 -0.04 -2.81 -10.88
CA CYS A 112 0.28 -1.58 -11.58
C CYS A 112 1.58 -0.97 -11.06
N ARG A 113 2.28 -0.27 -11.96
CA ARG A 113 3.37 0.63 -11.62
C ARG A 113 2.86 2.06 -11.65
N ILE A 114 2.92 2.75 -10.53
CA ILE A 114 2.41 4.11 -10.36
C ILE A 114 3.57 5.00 -9.92
N GLU A 115 3.87 6.05 -10.69
CA GLU A 115 5.06 6.88 -10.41
C GLU A 115 4.79 8.38 -10.67
N ASN A 116 5.30 9.22 -9.78
CA ASN A 116 5.28 10.68 -9.96
C ASN A 116 3.86 11.24 -10.20
N VAL A 117 2.90 10.79 -9.42
CA VAL A 117 1.50 11.21 -9.46
C VAL A 117 1.14 12.00 -8.20
N VAL A 118 0.03 12.70 -8.18
CA VAL A 118 -0.44 13.43 -6.98
C VAL A 118 -0.77 12.45 -5.85
N SER A 119 -1.58 11.43 -6.13
CA SER A 119 -1.83 10.28 -5.27
C SER A 119 -1.95 9.02 -6.13
N GLY A 120 -1.77 7.85 -5.54
CA GLY A 120 -1.91 6.58 -6.23
C GLY A 120 -3.38 6.23 -6.48
N VAL A 121 -4.04 5.60 -5.51
CA VAL A 121 -5.44 5.19 -5.61
C VAL A 121 -6.28 5.97 -4.61
N TYR A 122 -7.33 6.64 -5.06
CA TYR A 122 -8.30 7.31 -4.22
C TYR A 122 -9.70 6.78 -4.51
N ALA A 123 -10.34 6.25 -3.48
CA ALA A 123 -11.71 5.75 -3.56
C ALA A 123 -12.59 6.50 -2.58
N VAL A 124 -13.69 7.08 -3.08
CA VAL A 124 -14.69 7.78 -2.27
C VAL A 124 -16.08 7.19 -2.47
N ASP A 125 -16.86 7.10 -1.39
CA ASP A 125 -18.27 6.61 -1.41
C ASP A 125 -18.42 5.28 -2.17
N SER A 126 -17.46 4.38 -2.01
CA SER A 126 -17.34 3.15 -2.81
C SER A 126 -17.36 1.90 -1.94
N GLN A 127 -17.41 0.71 -2.57
CA GLN A 127 -17.40 -0.56 -1.85
C GLN A 127 -16.70 -1.68 -2.65
N GLY A 128 -16.11 -2.64 -1.95
CA GLY A 128 -15.42 -3.77 -2.60
C GLY A 128 -14.20 -3.33 -3.38
N ILE A 129 -13.42 -2.41 -2.82
CA ILE A 129 -12.24 -1.82 -3.47
C ILE A 129 -10.99 -2.63 -3.08
N GLN A 130 -10.25 -3.06 -4.08
CA GLN A 130 -9.02 -3.83 -3.93
C GLN A 130 -7.84 -3.06 -4.53
N VAL A 131 -6.82 -2.79 -3.72
CA VAL A 131 -5.55 -2.20 -4.15
C VAL A 131 -4.46 -3.22 -3.85
N VAL A 132 -3.99 -3.97 -4.85
CA VAL A 132 -3.26 -5.22 -4.62
C VAL A 132 -1.99 -5.32 -5.47
N GLY A 133 -0.86 -5.59 -4.82
CA GLY A 133 0.39 -5.91 -5.54
C GLY A 133 0.91 -4.79 -6.43
N ASN A 134 0.62 -3.53 -6.11
CA ASN A 134 1.09 -2.40 -6.89
C ASN A 134 2.46 -1.93 -6.39
N PHE A 135 3.24 -1.40 -7.32
CA PHE A 135 4.44 -0.64 -7.02
C PHE A 135 4.14 0.86 -7.17
N VAL A 136 4.32 1.62 -6.10
CA VAL A 136 4.06 3.07 -6.10
C VAL A 136 5.34 3.81 -5.73
N ARG A 137 5.71 4.81 -6.53
CA ARG A 137 6.91 5.60 -6.29
C ARG A 137 6.61 7.09 -6.43
N ASN A 138 6.99 7.86 -5.41
CA ASN A 138 6.91 9.32 -5.40
C ASN A 138 5.49 9.86 -5.64
N VAL A 139 4.62 9.67 -4.63
CA VAL A 139 3.37 10.43 -4.58
C VAL A 139 3.70 11.89 -4.24
N LYS A 140 3.25 12.81 -5.07
CA LYS A 140 3.70 14.21 -5.02
C LYS A 140 2.94 15.04 -4.00
N GLY A 141 1.73 14.65 -3.64
CA GLY A 141 0.87 15.51 -2.86
C GLY A 141 0.58 16.84 -3.59
N PRO A 142 0.50 17.96 -2.91
CA PRO A 142 0.57 18.16 -1.45
C PRO A 142 -0.75 17.81 -0.74
N PHE A 143 -0.78 18.00 0.58
CA PHE A 143 -2.00 17.92 1.38
C PHE A 143 -3.20 18.63 0.68
N PRO A 144 -4.41 18.03 0.70
CA PRO A 144 -4.84 16.80 1.37
C PRO A 144 -4.61 15.51 0.56
N ARG A 145 -3.70 15.53 -0.39
CA ARG A 145 -3.32 14.40 -1.24
C ARG A 145 -1.88 13.98 -0.97
N GLY A 146 -1.43 12.91 -1.60
CA GLY A 146 -0.10 12.36 -1.40
C GLY A 146 -0.13 10.95 -0.82
N GLN A 147 -1.25 10.24 -0.94
CA GLN A 147 -1.40 8.86 -0.49
C GLN A 147 -1.04 7.88 -1.62
N MET A 148 -0.44 6.75 -1.26
CA MET A 148 -0.42 5.59 -2.14
C MET A 148 -1.84 5.06 -2.35
N ALA A 149 -2.59 4.93 -1.25
CA ALA A 149 -3.99 4.53 -1.27
C ALA A 149 -4.78 5.27 -0.19
N GLN A 150 -5.92 5.85 -0.56
CA GLN A 150 -6.86 6.43 0.37
C GLN A 150 -8.26 5.87 0.13
N PHE A 151 -8.88 5.38 1.20
CA PHE A 151 -10.30 5.05 1.26
C PHE A 151 -11.02 6.13 2.05
N ASP A 152 -11.93 6.84 1.38
CA ASP A 152 -12.76 7.89 1.97
C ASP A 152 -14.22 7.44 1.90
N THR A 153 -14.83 7.20 3.06
CA THR A 153 -16.21 6.70 3.12
C THR A 153 -16.44 5.38 2.34
N VAL A 154 -15.39 4.57 2.22
CA VAL A 154 -15.49 3.24 1.60
C VAL A 154 -16.13 2.28 2.60
N THR A 155 -17.15 1.53 2.16
CA THR A 155 -17.95 0.70 3.05
C THR A 155 -18.15 -0.73 2.53
N GLY A 156 -18.73 -1.59 3.37
CA GLY A 156 -19.14 -2.95 2.99
C GLY A 156 -17.99 -3.95 2.96
N THR A 157 -18.20 -5.03 2.25
CA THR A 157 -17.31 -6.21 2.22
C THR A 157 -16.26 -6.12 1.11
N GLY A 158 -15.16 -6.87 1.27
CA GLY A 158 -14.17 -7.07 0.21
C GLY A 158 -13.24 -5.87 -0.04
N ASN A 159 -13.06 -4.97 0.92
CA ASN A 159 -12.15 -3.84 0.79
C ASN A 159 -10.75 -4.21 1.28
N ALA A 160 -9.71 -3.95 0.50
CA ALA A 160 -8.34 -4.25 0.90
C ALA A 160 -7.29 -3.36 0.23
N VAL A 161 -6.23 -3.08 0.98
CA VAL A 161 -4.95 -2.54 0.50
C VAL A 161 -3.88 -3.53 0.92
N ARG A 162 -3.38 -4.36 0.01
CA ARG A 162 -2.47 -5.45 0.38
C ARG A 162 -1.39 -5.74 -0.64
N ASP A 163 -0.28 -6.29 -0.15
CA ASP A 163 0.84 -6.72 -0.99
C ASP A 163 1.43 -5.59 -1.84
N ASN A 164 1.24 -4.33 -1.45
CA ASN A 164 1.76 -3.19 -2.20
C ASN A 164 3.16 -2.80 -1.71
N TYR A 165 3.90 -2.18 -2.60
CA TYR A 165 5.22 -1.65 -2.32
C TYR A 165 5.25 -0.15 -2.66
N ALA A 166 5.46 0.70 -1.66
CA ALA A 166 5.54 2.15 -1.84
C ALA A 166 6.89 2.71 -1.42
N ILE A 167 7.49 3.51 -2.27
CA ILE A 167 8.72 4.26 -1.98
C ILE A 167 8.49 5.73 -2.27
N ASN A 168 8.69 6.57 -1.27
CA ASN A 168 8.72 8.01 -1.42
C ASN A 168 10.14 8.51 -1.19
N GLU A 169 10.79 8.90 -2.27
CA GLU A 169 12.18 9.37 -2.25
C GLU A 169 12.25 10.79 -1.71
N ARG A 170 13.31 11.06 -0.98
CA ARG A 170 13.61 12.39 -0.42
C ARG A 170 13.60 13.48 -1.49
N GLY A 171 12.89 14.57 -1.22
CA GLY A 171 12.79 15.72 -2.12
C GLY A 171 11.95 15.49 -3.38
N LYS A 172 11.36 14.29 -3.55
CA LYS A 172 10.50 13.97 -4.71
C LYS A 172 9.05 13.72 -4.35
N SER A 173 8.74 13.67 -3.07
CA SER A 173 7.42 13.35 -2.56
C SER A 173 7.06 14.30 -1.42
N LEU A 174 5.81 14.72 -1.39
CA LEU A 174 5.18 15.39 -0.27
C LEU A 174 4.02 14.51 0.21
N ALA A 175 4.36 13.26 0.53
CA ALA A 175 3.37 12.31 1.00
C ALA A 175 2.68 12.85 2.25
N GLU A 176 1.38 12.75 2.26
CA GLU A 176 0.57 12.89 3.45
C GLU A 176 0.57 11.53 4.16
N ASP A 177 -0.54 10.83 4.34
CA ASP A 177 -0.49 9.45 4.83
C ASP A 177 -0.27 8.48 3.66
N VAL A 178 0.71 7.59 3.72
CA VAL A 178 0.95 6.67 2.60
C VAL A 178 -0.25 5.76 2.36
N ILE A 179 -0.90 5.28 3.44
CA ILE A 179 -2.22 4.65 3.41
C ILE A 179 -3.12 5.37 4.41
N ASN A 180 -4.27 5.86 3.96
CA ASN A 180 -5.26 6.52 4.82
C ASN A 180 -6.64 5.83 4.70
N ILE A 181 -7.22 5.48 5.85
CA ILE A 181 -8.57 4.90 5.96
C ILE A 181 -9.45 5.91 6.70
N PHE A 182 -10.04 6.82 5.91
CA PHE A 182 -10.83 7.95 6.38
C PHE A 182 -12.34 7.61 6.35
N LYS A 183 -13.03 7.74 7.47
CA LYS A 183 -14.48 7.49 7.61
C LYS A 183 -14.98 6.14 7.07
N SER A 184 -14.09 5.23 6.79
CA SER A 184 -14.38 3.99 6.08
C SER A 184 -14.63 2.84 7.03
N ARG A 185 -15.48 1.89 6.61
CA ARG A 185 -15.83 0.75 7.46
C ARG A 185 -16.03 -0.54 6.67
N GLY A 186 -15.41 -1.61 7.17
CA GLY A 186 -15.75 -2.97 6.78
C GLY A 186 -16.96 -3.51 7.52
N THR A 187 -17.07 -4.83 7.59
CA THR A 187 -18.02 -5.55 8.45
C THR A 187 -17.26 -6.47 9.40
N ALA A 188 -17.91 -7.03 10.40
CA ALA A 188 -17.28 -7.96 11.32
C ALA A 188 -16.71 -9.19 10.60
N GLU A 189 -17.41 -9.70 9.59
CA GLU A 189 -17.01 -10.87 8.80
C GLU A 189 -16.01 -10.52 7.68
N SER A 190 -15.96 -9.26 7.27
CA SER A 190 -15.08 -8.76 6.21
C SER A 190 -14.56 -7.37 6.58
N PRO A 191 -13.61 -7.26 7.50
CA PRO A 191 -12.97 -6.00 7.83
C PRO A 191 -12.22 -5.44 6.62
N ILE A 192 -11.99 -4.12 6.62
CA ILE A 192 -11.05 -3.53 5.67
C ILE A 192 -9.67 -4.09 6.00
N LEU A 193 -9.05 -4.74 5.03
CA LEU A 193 -7.76 -5.42 5.23
C LEU A 193 -6.61 -4.56 4.74
N ILE A 194 -5.69 -4.19 5.64
CA ILE A 194 -4.44 -3.52 5.33
C ILE A 194 -3.32 -4.51 5.67
N GLU A 195 -2.84 -5.24 4.68
CA GLU A 195 -1.97 -6.38 4.96
C GLU A 195 -0.76 -6.46 4.05
N ASN A 196 0.39 -6.84 4.63
CA ASN A 196 1.59 -7.20 3.89
C ASN A 196 2.08 -6.09 2.93
N ASN A 197 1.88 -4.82 3.29
CA ASN A 197 2.41 -3.71 2.51
C ASN A 197 3.82 -3.36 3.01
N TYR A 198 4.68 -2.96 2.07
CA TYR A 198 6.00 -2.42 2.35
C TYR A 198 6.02 -0.93 2.02
N LEU A 199 6.12 -0.10 3.04
CA LEU A 199 6.03 1.34 2.92
C LEU A 199 7.35 1.97 3.37
N MET A 200 8.03 2.61 2.45
CA MET A 200 9.27 3.33 2.73
C MET A 200 9.09 4.81 2.40
N GLY A 201 9.37 5.66 3.37
CA GLY A 201 9.44 7.09 3.19
C GLY A 201 10.85 7.59 3.48
N ASP A 202 11.14 8.77 2.99
CA ASP A 202 12.26 9.57 3.44
C ASP A 202 11.71 10.98 3.61
N PRO A 203 11.27 11.32 4.84
CA PRO A 203 10.67 12.62 5.09
C PRO A 203 11.64 13.71 4.70
N THR A 204 11.15 14.65 3.95
CA THR A 204 11.96 15.72 3.37
C THR A 204 12.56 16.58 4.49
N GLU A 205 13.89 16.59 4.65
CA GLU A 205 14.52 17.61 5.47
C GLU A 205 14.18 18.99 4.93
N GLY A 206 13.73 19.85 5.80
CA GLY A 206 13.48 21.24 5.48
C GLY A 206 12.09 21.57 4.94
N SER A 207 11.15 20.64 4.90
CA SER A 207 9.75 21.02 4.73
C SER A 207 9.32 21.83 5.95
N THR A 208 9.16 23.15 5.78
CA THR A 208 8.56 24.04 6.79
C THR A 208 7.04 23.87 6.80
N ASP A 209 6.48 23.20 5.83
CA ASP A 209 5.07 22.89 5.76
C ASP A 209 4.78 21.63 6.56
N LYS A 210 4.23 21.83 7.75
CA LYS A 210 3.83 20.73 8.64
C LYS A 210 2.79 19.80 8.02
N SER A 211 2.14 20.21 6.94
CA SER A 211 1.15 19.40 6.21
C SER A 211 1.78 18.35 5.29
N ALA A 212 3.07 18.45 5.03
CA ALA A 212 3.79 17.56 4.09
C ALA A 212 4.50 16.38 4.77
N SER A 213 4.18 16.09 6.02
CA SER A 213 4.95 15.16 6.85
C SER A 213 4.18 13.91 7.28
N GLY A 214 3.22 13.45 6.49
CA GLY A 214 2.24 12.40 6.80
C GLY A 214 2.74 11.14 7.50
N SER A 215 1.83 10.20 7.66
CA SER A 215 2.07 8.94 8.35
C SER A 215 2.34 7.80 7.36
N GLY A 216 2.88 6.68 7.83
CA GLY A 216 2.92 5.46 7.04
C GLY A 216 1.51 4.92 6.81
N ILE A 217 0.78 4.66 7.89
CA ILE A 217 -0.62 4.20 7.84
C ILE A 217 -1.44 5.00 8.86
N MET A 218 -2.59 5.51 8.41
CA MET A 218 -3.58 6.16 9.27
C MET A 218 -4.89 5.38 9.23
N LEU A 219 -5.37 4.95 10.39
CA LEU A 219 -6.58 4.14 10.55
C LEU A 219 -7.63 4.87 11.36
N GLY A 220 -8.90 4.72 10.97
CA GLY A 220 -10.01 5.28 11.72
C GLY A 220 -10.03 6.80 11.75
N ASP A 221 -9.42 7.44 10.77
CA ASP A 221 -9.38 8.89 10.64
C ASP A 221 -10.80 9.43 10.43
N PHE A 222 -11.21 10.35 11.32
CA PHE A 222 -12.59 10.77 11.47
C PHE A 222 -13.60 9.61 11.63
N GLY A 223 -13.21 8.53 12.33
CA GLY A 223 -14.05 7.38 12.64
C GLY A 223 -13.90 6.24 11.62
N GLY A 224 -14.92 5.39 11.56
CA GLY A 224 -14.88 4.16 10.78
C GLY A 224 -14.96 2.92 11.68
N ALA A 225 -14.95 1.73 11.08
CA ALA A 225 -15.05 0.50 11.86
C ALA A 225 -14.58 -0.74 11.11
N HIS A 226 -14.27 -1.80 11.87
CA HIS A 226 -13.89 -3.10 11.35
C HIS A 226 -12.72 -3.00 10.37
N ILE A 227 -11.54 -2.66 10.92
CA ILE A 227 -10.29 -2.53 10.17
C ILE A 227 -9.26 -3.49 10.76
N LEU A 228 -8.63 -4.29 9.92
CA LEU A 228 -7.53 -5.17 10.28
C LEU A 228 -6.26 -4.73 9.56
N CYS A 229 -5.28 -4.27 10.34
CA CYS A 229 -3.98 -3.82 9.84
C CYS A 229 -2.88 -4.75 10.37
N ARG A 230 -2.28 -5.54 9.48
CA ARG A 230 -1.31 -6.55 9.92
C ARG A 230 -0.19 -6.83 8.92
N LYS A 231 0.93 -7.31 9.46
CA LYS A 231 2.10 -7.76 8.67
C LYS A 231 2.66 -6.70 7.71
N ASN A 232 2.43 -5.43 8.00
CA ASN A 232 3.01 -4.35 7.21
C ASN A 232 4.41 -4.03 7.70
N VAL A 233 5.28 -3.63 6.78
CA VAL A 233 6.61 -3.09 7.06
C VAL A 233 6.59 -1.60 6.73
N ILE A 234 6.86 -0.77 7.73
CA ILE A 234 6.82 0.68 7.63
C ILE A 234 8.18 1.23 8.03
N LEU A 235 8.83 1.92 7.10
CA LEU A 235 10.20 2.41 7.27
C LEU A 235 10.26 3.92 7.07
N SER A 236 10.48 4.66 8.14
CA SER A 236 10.67 6.13 8.10
C SER A 236 9.64 6.86 7.21
N ALA A 237 8.37 6.45 7.28
CA ALA A 237 7.36 6.87 6.32
C ALA A 237 6.91 8.33 6.46
N GLY A 238 7.33 9.03 7.50
CA GLY A 238 6.97 10.42 7.73
C GLY A 238 7.03 10.80 9.20
N GLN A 239 6.06 11.58 9.64
CA GLN A 239 5.92 12.03 11.03
C GLN A 239 5.60 10.85 11.95
N VAL A 240 4.73 9.95 11.52
CA VAL A 240 4.24 8.81 12.28
C VAL A 240 4.42 7.52 11.47
N GLY A 241 4.74 6.43 12.14
CA GLY A 241 4.76 5.12 11.52
C GLY A 241 3.35 4.62 11.24
N LEU A 242 2.56 4.37 12.29
CA LEU A 242 1.17 3.95 12.21
C LEU A 242 0.33 4.66 13.27
N GLY A 243 -0.79 5.24 12.88
CA GLY A 243 -1.73 5.89 13.77
C GLY A 243 -3.12 5.25 13.73
N VAL A 244 -3.71 5.08 14.91
CA VAL A 244 -5.16 4.86 15.07
C VAL A 244 -5.75 6.16 15.56
N ALA A 245 -6.41 6.92 14.67
CA ALA A 245 -6.90 8.27 14.93
C ALA A 245 -8.35 8.31 15.47
N GLY A 246 -8.95 7.13 15.68
CA GLY A 246 -10.32 6.95 16.18
C GLY A 246 -10.94 5.67 15.63
N GLY A 247 -12.28 5.62 15.59
CA GLY A 247 -13.02 4.47 15.05
C GLY A 247 -13.23 3.32 16.03
N THR A 248 -13.88 2.26 15.58
CA THR A 248 -14.27 1.13 16.41
C THR A 248 -13.91 -0.23 15.77
N PHE A 249 -13.65 -1.24 16.60
CA PHE A 249 -13.27 -2.57 16.14
C PHE A 249 -12.06 -2.55 15.19
N ILE A 250 -10.98 -1.86 15.61
CA ILE A 250 -9.73 -1.76 14.87
C ILE A 250 -8.70 -2.69 15.50
N ARG A 251 -8.04 -3.50 14.67
CA ARG A 251 -6.99 -4.41 15.10
C ARG A 251 -5.69 -4.13 14.35
N VAL A 252 -4.63 -3.89 15.11
CA VAL A 252 -3.26 -3.63 14.62
C VAL A 252 -2.35 -4.72 15.15
N GLU A 253 -1.85 -5.60 14.28
CA GLU A 253 -1.10 -6.76 14.71
C GLU A 253 0.05 -7.15 13.78
N ASP A 254 1.12 -7.71 14.36
CA ASP A 254 2.24 -8.28 13.61
C ASP A 254 2.93 -7.30 12.63
N ASN A 255 2.86 -5.99 12.85
CA ASN A 255 3.53 -4.99 12.00
C ASN A 255 4.96 -4.75 12.48
N LEU A 256 5.84 -4.42 11.52
CA LEU A 256 7.19 -3.93 11.76
C LEU A 256 7.26 -2.44 11.40
N ILE A 257 7.53 -1.59 12.39
CA ILE A 257 7.51 -0.14 12.25
C ILE A 257 8.85 0.42 12.72
N LEU A 258 9.63 0.94 11.80
CA LEU A 258 10.97 1.45 12.08
C LEU A 258 11.11 2.89 11.58
N GLY A 259 11.55 3.78 12.45
CA GLY A 259 11.73 5.19 12.12
C GLY A 259 13.04 5.74 12.64
N ARG A 260 13.74 6.48 11.78
CA ARG A 260 14.93 7.23 12.14
C ARG A 260 14.58 8.67 12.45
N LYS A 261 15.44 9.33 13.21
CA LYS A 261 15.36 10.78 13.42
C LYS A 261 15.27 11.50 12.08
N SER A 262 14.33 12.41 11.99
CA SER A 262 14.19 13.37 10.89
C SER A 262 13.59 14.67 11.43
N ASN A 263 13.53 15.71 10.64
CA ASN A 263 12.96 17.00 11.06
C ASN A 263 11.46 16.93 11.39
N VAL A 264 10.79 15.87 10.94
CA VAL A 264 9.33 15.71 11.11
C VAL A 264 8.96 14.50 11.97
N SER A 265 9.88 13.57 12.24
CA SER A 265 9.57 12.35 12.99
C SER A 265 9.03 12.66 14.38
N ASN A 266 7.95 11.98 14.75
CA ASN A 266 7.23 12.18 16.02
C ASN A 266 7.10 10.85 16.77
N THR A 267 6.26 9.91 16.32
CA THR A 267 6.03 8.65 17.03
C THR A 267 5.88 7.45 16.09
N GLY A 268 6.28 6.27 16.55
CA GLY A 268 6.20 5.04 15.77
C GLY A 268 4.79 4.52 15.63
N LEU A 269 4.12 4.29 16.74
CA LEU A 269 2.75 3.78 16.79
C LEU A 269 1.96 4.55 17.84
N TYR A 270 0.79 5.03 17.49
CA TYR A 270 -0.09 5.65 18.46
C TYR A 270 -1.54 5.17 18.36
N VAL A 271 -2.26 5.33 19.47
CA VAL A 271 -3.71 5.24 19.55
C VAL A 271 -4.23 6.52 20.22
N TRP A 272 -4.95 7.33 19.47
CA TRP A 272 -5.49 8.59 19.94
C TRP A 272 -6.76 8.96 19.20
N ASN A 273 -7.89 9.04 19.89
CA ASN A 273 -9.11 9.52 19.29
C ASN A 273 -9.02 11.04 19.02
N GLN A 274 -8.71 11.40 17.81
CA GLN A 274 -8.57 12.81 17.38
C GLN A 274 -9.91 13.48 17.07
N SER A 275 -10.98 12.72 17.06
CA SER A 275 -12.33 13.21 16.76
C SER A 275 -13.20 13.19 17.99
N LYS A 276 -14.39 13.79 17.90
CA LYS A 276 -15.43 13.67 18.93
C LYS A 276 -16.33 12.46 18.75
N LEU A 277 -16.06 11.64 17.72
CA LEU A 277 -16.83 10.43 17.43
C LEU A 277 -16.45 9.33 18.43
N PRO A 278 -17.36 8.39 18.71
CA PRO A 278 -17.04 7.24 19.56
C PRO A 278 -15.84 6.45 19.01
N SER A 279 -14.93 6.11 19.91
CA SER A 279 -13.81 5.21 19.60
C SER A 279 -13.75 4.12 20.65
N ASP A 280 -13.75 2.87 20.22
CA ASP A 280 -13.88 1.72 21.10
C ASP A 280 -13.36 0.43 20.46
N HIS A 281 -13.03 -0.59 21.27
CA HIS A 281 -12.57 -1.91 20.81
C HIS A 281 -11.34 -1.81 19.87
N VAL A 282 -10.29 -1.14 20.31
CA VAL A 282 -9.02 -1.10 19.60
C VAL A 282 -8.06 -2.14 20.19
N THR A 283 -7.49 -2.98 19.38
CA THR A 283 -6.51 -4.01 19.77
C THR A 283 -5.18 -3.77 19.08
N VAL A 284 -4.10 -3.69 19.85
CA VAL A 284 -2.72 -3.49 19.37
C VAL A 284 -1.85 -4.60 19.95
N VAL A 285 -1.48 -5.58 19.14
CA VAL A 285 -0.79 -6.78 19.63
C VAL A 285 0.33 -7.25 18.68
N ARG A 286 1.41 -7.77 19.25
CA ARG A 286 2.54 -8.38 18.55
C ARG A 286 3.21 -7.49 17.49
N ASN A 287 3.13 -6.18 17.65
CA ASN A 287 3.85 -5.27 16.78
C ASN A 287 5.28 -5.08 17.28
N ARG A 288 6.19 -4.85 16.35
CA ARG A 288 7.58 -4.52 16.62
C ARG A 288 7.83 -3.09 16.15
N VAL A 289 8.14 -2.20 17.09
CA VAL A 289 8.26 -0.76 16.81
C VAL A 289 9.54 -0.22 17.41
N SER A 290 10.35 0.45 16.60
CA SER A 290 11.46 1.27 17.06
C SER A 290 11.45 2.59 16.31
N TRP A 291 11.30 3.69 17.04
CA TRP A 291 11.13 5.00 16.44
C TRP A 291 11.86 6.08 17.22
N VAL A 292 12.55 6.95 16.48
CA VAL A 292 13.26 8.10 17.06
C VAL A 292 12.60 9.38 16.53
N ASN A 293 12.20 10.26 17.45
CA ASN A 293 11.56 11.52 17.10
C ASN A 293 12.58 12.59 16.60
N LYS A 294 12.05 13.75 16.22
CA LYS A 294 12.85 14.89 15.72
C LYS A 294 13.91 15.40 16.72
N ASP A 295 13.67 15.21 18.01
CA ASP A 295 14.59 15.64 19.08
C ASP A 295 15.65 14.59 19.41
N GLY A 296 15.53 13.39 18.85
CA GLY A 296 16.45 12.27 19.04
C GLY A 296 16.05 11.35 20.19
N GLU A 297 14.81 11.46 20.67
CA GLU A 297 14.26 10.63 21.73
C GLU A 297 13.55 9.41 21.16
N GLU A 298 13.57 8.32 21.93
CA GLU A 298 12.82 7.13 21.60
C GLU A 298 11.33 7.37 21.86
N THR A 299 10.50 7.17 20.83
CA THR A 299 9.05 7.41 20.86
C THR A 299 8.29 6.33 20.08
N SER A 300 8.56 5.08 20.37
CA SER A 300 7.93 3.94 19.66
C SER A 300 6.44 3.82 19.90
N TRP A 301 5.97 4.21 21.08
CA TRP A 301 4.57 4.11 21.46
C TRP A 301 4.03 5.38 22.12
N TRP A 302 2.81 5.73 21.76
CA TRP A 302 2.06 6.79 22.45
C TRP A 302 0.57 6.45 22.53
N ASP A 303 0.02 6.48 23.77
CA ASP A 303 -1.41 6.43 24.03
C ASP A 303 -1.90 7.85 24.28
N GLY A 304 -2.59 8.43 23.28
CA GLY A 304 -3.18 9.76 23.36
C GLY A 304 -4.56 9.77 24.00
N GLY A 305 -5.10 8.61 24.34
CA GLY A 305 -6.39 8.43 25.01
C GLY A 305 -7.62 8.59 24.10
N GLY A 306 -8.79 8.60 24.74
CA GLY A 306 -10.09 8.78 24.07
C GLY A 306 -10.67 7.50 23.45
N VAL A 307 -10.05 6.33 23.68
CA VAL A 307 -10.57 5.01 23.29
C VAL A 307 -11.09 4.30 24.53
N GLN A 308 -12.33 3.80 24.50
CA GLN A 308 -12.96 3.19 25.68
C GLN A 308 -12.37 1.83 26.05
N GLN A 309 -12.09 0.99 25.07
CA GLN A 309 -11.49 -0.33 25.25
C GLN A 309 -10.25 -0.47 24.36
N LEU A 310 -9.09 -0.15 24.93
CA LEU A 310 -7.80 -0.38 24.31
C LEU A 310 -7.17 -1.64 24.90
N VAL A 311 -6.91 -2.63 24.08
CA VAL A 311 -6.19 -3.87 24.44
C VAL A 311 -4.82 -3.84 23.85
N GLN A 312 -3.79 -3.97 24.68
CA GLN A 312 -2.41 -4.09 24.25
C GLN A 312 -1.82 -5.42 24.72
N GLY A 313 -0.98 -6.06 23.92
CA GLY A 313 -0.30 -7.27 24.33
C GLY A 313 0.82 -7.67 23.37
N GLU A 314 1.89 -8.26 23.94
CA GLU A 314 3.00 -8.84 23.17
C GLU A 314 3.67 -7.90 22.17
N ASN A 315 3.56 -6.59 22.38
CA ASN A 315 4.26 -5.61 21.53
C ASN A 315 5.70 -5.44 22.03
N HIS A 316 6.63 -5.24 21.11
CA HIS A 316 8.03 -4.93 21.39
C HIS A 316 8.31 -3.49 20.98
N PHE A 317 8.49 -2.61 21.96
CA PHE A 317 8.80 -1.21 21.76
C PHE A 317 10.27 -0.96 22.10
N ALA A 318 10.98 -0.20 21.28
CA ALA A 318 12.38 0.16 21.40
C ALA A 318 13.41 -0.99 21.32
N ASP A 319 13.00 -2.24 21.44
CA ASP A 319 13.89 -3.41 21.45
C ASP A 319 14.30 -3.89 20.05
N VAL A 320 13.80 -3.22 19.03
CA VAL A 320 14.12 -3.57 17.66
C VAL A 320 15.36 -2.81 17.27
N THR A 321 16.53 -3.41 17.45
CA THR A 321 17.72 -2.94 16.73
C THR A 321 17.38 -2.96 15.25
N LEU A 322 17.39 -1.77 14.63
CA LEU A 322 17.45 -1.69 13.18
C LEU A 322 18.59 -2.61 12.79
N PRO A 323 18.38 -3.71 12.06
CA PRO A 323 19.50 -4.40 11.47
C PRO A 323 20.25 -3.32 10.69
N ASP A 324 21.60 -3.37 10.70
CA ASP A 324 22.45 -2.46 9.93
C ASP A 324 22.05 -2.42 8.44
N ALA A 325 21.34 -3.43 8.00
CA ALA A 325 20.47 -3.42 6.84
C ALA A 325 19.01 -3.51 7.31
N VAL A 326 18.25 -2.41 7.24
CA VAL A 326 16.82 -2.50 6.91
C VAL A 326 16.73 -3.58 5.84
N PRO A 327 15.88 -4.63 5.99
CA PRO A 327 15.74 -5.63 4.95
C PRO A 327 15.58 -4.84 3.68
N ALA A 328 16.63 -4.87 2.84
CA ALA A 328 16.52 -4.23 1.54
C ALA A 328 15.20 -4.74 1.03
N PRO A 329 14.33 -3.90 0.48
CA PRO A 329 13.16 -4.37 -0.22
C PRO A 329 13.63 -5.59 -0.98
N PRO A 330 12.93 -6.74 -0.93
CA PRO A 330 13.44 -7.96 -1.46
C PRO A 330 14.18 -7.59 -2.72
N SER A 331 15.48 -7.85 -2.81
CA SER A 331 16.41 -7.29 -3.80
C SER A 331 15.95 -7.52 -5.23
N ARG A 332 14.78 -8.05 -5.33
CA ARG A 332 13.88 -8.29 -6.42
C ARG A 332 12.42 -8.19 -5.96
N ALA A 333 12.00 -7.12 -5.28
CA ALA A 333 10.70 -6.65 -5.70
C ALA A 333 10.90 -6.31 -7.17
N PRO A 334 10.50 -7.16 -8.11
CA PRO A 334 10.60 -6.77 -9.48
C PRO A 334 9.79 -5.49 -9.52
N LEU A 335 10.44 -4.37 -9.88
CA LEU A 335 9.67 -3.26 -10.41
C LEU A 335 8.68 -3.96 -11.34
N PRO A 336 7.34 -3.82 -11.15
CA PRO A 336 6.44 -4.36 -12.14
C PRO A 336 7.02 -3.88 -13.48
N PRO A 337 7.27 -4.74 -14.43
CA PRO A 337 7.96 -4.36 -15.64
C PRO A 337 7.21 -3.15 -16.15
N LYS A 338 7.93 -2.15 -16.58
CA LYS A 338 7.34 -1.29 -17.59
C LYS A 338 6.77 -2.28 -18.58
N PRO A 339 5.48 -2.31 -18.87
CA PRO A 339 4.90 -3.36 -19.70
C PRO A 339 5.63 -3.57 -21.04
N TRP A 340 6.58 -2.72 -21.36
CA TRP A 340 7.32 -2.62 -22.60
C TRP A 340 8.80 -2.26 -22.45
N ALA A 341 9.37 -2.19 -21.29
CA ALA A 341 10.74 -1.71 -21.19
C ALA A 341 11.65 -2.69 -20.48
N SER A 342 12.31 -3.44 -21.21
CA SER A 342 13.75 -3.61 -21.33
C SER A 342 13.97 -4.69 -22.39
N VAL A 343 14.55 -4.31 -23.47
CA VAL A 343 15.22 -5.26 -24.36
C VAL A 343 16.54 -5.59 -23.69
N ASP A 344 16.85 -6.88 -23.57
CA ASP A 344 18.19 -7.31 -23.20
C ASP A 344 19.21 -6.91 -24.31
N ALA A 345 20.47 -7.14 -24.06
CA ALA A 345 21.51 -6.85 -25.04
C ALA A 345 21.34 -7.59 -26.39
N GLY A 346 20.38 -8.49 -26.49
CA GLY A 346 20.02 -9.24 -27.72
C GLY A 346 18.71 -8.78 -28.36
N GLY A 347 18.08 -7.70 -27.88
CA GLY A 347 16.83 -7.19 -28.41
C GLY A 347 15.57 -7.94 -27.96
N LYS A 348 15.68 -8.87 -27.00
CA LYS A 348 14.53 -9.56 -26.40
C LYS A 348 14.02 -8.81 -25.20
N ALA A 349 12.73 -8.54 -25.17
CA ALA A 349 12.10 -7.96 -24.00
C ALA A 349 12.04 -8.96 -22.85
N VAL A 350 12.47 -8.52 -21.70
CA VAL A 350 12.36 -9.27 -20.46
C VAL A 350 11.19 -8.70 -19.66
N VAL A 351 10.03 -9.34 -19.77
CA VAL A 351 8.89 -9.08 -18.90
C VAL A 351 9.05 -9.95 -17.65
N ARG A 352 9.31 -9.31 -16.52
CA ARG A 352 9.27 -10.00 -15.23
C ARG A 352 7.93 -9.73 -14.57
N LEU A 353 7.11 -10.76 -14.45
CA LEU A 353 5.87 -10.69 -13.70
C LEU A 353 6.15 -10.36 -12.23
N PRO A 354 5.27 -9.58 -11.57
CA PRO A 354 5.39 -9.33 -10.15
C PRO A 354 5.33 -10.66 -9.37
N TRP A 355 6.08 -10.70 -8.27
CA TRP A 355 6.27 -11.83 -7.38
C TRP A 355 5.01 -12.65 -7.09
N LYS A 356 5.17 -13.96 -6.99
CA LYS A 356 4.31 -14.80 -6.18
C LYS A 356 4.80 -14.67 -4.74
N VAL A 357 3.93 -14.23 -3.86
CA VAL A 357 4.09 -14.46 -2.43
C VAL A 357 3.79 -15.94 -2.22
N GLU A 358 4.80 -16.73 -1.82
CA GLU A 358 4.61 -18.07 -1.27
C GLU A 358 4.09 -17.97 0.16
#